data_7c476d245beef15d31456860a9263eb5
#
_entry.id   7c476d245beef15d31456860a9263eb5
#
_cell.length_a   1.000
_cell.length_b   1.000
_cell.length_c   1.000
_cell.angle_alpha   90.00
_cell.angle_beta   90.00
_cell.angle_gamma   90.00
#
_symmetry.space_group_name_H-M   'P 1'
#
loop_
_entity.id
_entity.type
_entity.pdbx_description
1 polymer ?
#
loop_
_entity_poly.entity_id
_entity_poly.type
_entity_poly.pdbx_seq_one_letter_code
_entity_poly.pdbx_strand_id
1 'polypeptide(L)'
;MTMKVAYFQPVVVAMDSVPPVQYSKLFNLCEQLHQHPELNDNGDPALSIRGGQQIQIYPNQLNLDVSWLVAWIEQVCLGYMELVTQQSGTIDLTLCKAVVNSIWTIEQGPGDYQEMHSHPGGH
;
A
#
# COMPACT_ATOMS: atom_id res chain seq x y z
N MET A 1 -30.80 -33.79 13.25
CA MET A 1 -30.18 -32.44 13.26
C MET A 1 -29.44 -32.23 11.95
N THR A 2 -29.82 -31.20 11.24
CA THR A 2 -29.20 -30.89 9.95
C THR A 2 -28.07 -29.86 10.19
N MET A 3 -26.83 -30.26 9.94
CA MET A 3 -25.69 -29.31 9.99
C MET A 3 -25.69 -28.47 8.72
N LYS A 4 -25.53 -27.17 8.90
CA LYS A 4 -25.24 -26.24 7.80
C LYS A 4 -23.73 -26.10 7.67
N VAL A 5 -23.23 -26.30 6.46
CA VAL A 5 -21.82 -26.11 6.14
C VAL A 5 -21.69 -24.75 5.43
N ALA A 6 -20.88 -23.87 5.98
CA ALA A 6 -20.51 -22.62 5.33
C ALA A 6 -19.10 -22.74 4.74
N TYR A 7 -18.97 -22.36 3.48
CA TYR A 7 -17.69 -22.30 2.80
C TYR A 7 -17.21 -20.86 2.78
N PHE A 8 -16.07 -20.61 3.39
CA PHE A 8 -15.41 -19.31 3.31
C PHE A 8 -14.39 -19.38 2.17
N GLN A 9 -14.47 -18.40 1.27
CA GLN A 9 -13.44 -18.29 0.25
C GLN A 9 -12.09 -18.02 0.92
N PRO A 10 -11.03 -18.74 0.55
CA PRO A 10 -9.71 -18.46 1.10
C PRO A 10 -9.27 -17.05 0.71
N VAL A 11 -8.67 -16.34 1.66
CA VAL A 11 -8.04 -15.05 1.38
C VAL A 11 -6.79 -15.33 0.55
N VAL A 12 -6.72 -14.71 -0.64
CA VAL A 12 -5.54 -14.82 -1.50
C VAL A 12 -4.54 -13.74 -1.08
N VAL A 13 -3.35 -14.18 -0.70
CA VAL A 13 -2.24 -13.30 -0.35
C VAL A 13 -1.12 -13.52 -1.36
N ALA A 14 -0.69 -12.45 -2.00
CA ALA A 14 0.50 -12.44 -2.83
C ALA A 14 1.63 -11.71 -2.11
N MET A 15 2.82 -12.25 -2.21
CA MET A 15 4.03 -11.66 -1.64
C MET A 15 5.07 -11.52 -2.74
N ASP A 16 5.74 -10.38 -2.74
CA ASP A 16 6.84 -10.12 -3.66
C ASP A 16 7.90 -9.28 -2.95
N SER A 17 9.08 -9.24 -3.53
CA SER A 17 10.20 -8.46 -3.02
C SER A 17 10.56 -7.35 -3.99
N VAL A 18 10.87 -6.18 -3.45
CA VAL A 18 11.38 -5.07 -4.25
C VAL A 18 12.71 -5.48 -4.87
N PRO A 19 12.88 -5.32 -6.20
CA PRO A 19 14.16 -5.61 -6.85
C PRO A 19 15.31 -4.80 -6.24
N PRO A 20 16.53 -5.37 -6.12
CA PRO A 20 17.66 -4.70 -5.43
C PRO A 20 17.99 -3.30 -5.95
N VAL A 21 17.84 -3.07 -7.24
CA VAL A 21 18.07 -1.73 -7.84
C VAL A 21 17.06 -0.71 -7.35
N GLN A 22 15.81 -1.13 -7.20
CA GLN A 22 14.74 -0.26 -6.71
C GLN A 22 14.79 -0.09 -5.20
N TYR A 23 15.37 -1.03 -4.47
CA TYR A 23 15.52 -0.95 -3.02
C TYR A 23 16.31 0.28 -2.58
N SER A 24 17.43 0.56 -3.23
CA SER A 24 18.22 1.76 -2.95
C SER A 24 17.45 3.05 -3.25
N LYS A 25 16.68 3.06 -4.33
CA LYS A 25 15.81 4.20 -4.67
C LYS A 25 14.73 4.41 -3.62
N LEU A 26 14.12 3.34 -3.13
CA LEU A 26 13.10 3.39 -2.10
C LEU A 26 13.65 3.95 -0.79
N PHE A 27 14.82 3.48 -0.39
CA PHE A 27 15.51 3.97 0.80
C PHE A 27 15.82 5.47 0.70
N ASN A 28 16.37 5.91 -0.43
CA ASN A 28 16.65 7.31 -0.68
C ASN A 28 15.38 8.18 -0.68
N LEU A 29 14.29 7.67 -1.24
CA LEU A 29 13.01 8.36 -1.21
C LEU A 29 12.52 8.56 0.23
N CYS A 30 12.59 7.54 1.06
CA CYS A 30 12.23 7.64 2.47
C CYS A 30 13.08 8.69 3.19
N GLU A 31 14.40 8.70 2.97
CA GLU A 31 15.28 9.71 3.56
C GLU A 31 14.92 11.13 3.10
N GLN A 32 14.64 11.32 1.82
CA GLN A 32 14.23 12.63 1.30
C GLN A 32 12.91 13.10 1.91
N LEU A 33 11.94 12.22 2.09
CA LEU A 33 10.66 12.56 2.71
C LEU A 33 10.82 12.98 4.17
N HIS A 34 11.72 12.36 4.92
CA HIS A 34 11.98 12.72 6.30
C HIS A 34 12.68 14.09 6.47
N GLN A 35 13.18 14.68 5.38
CA GLN A 35 13.68 16.06 5.39
C GLN A 35 12.57 17.11 5.25
N HIS A 36 11.32 16.69 5.09
CA HIS A 36 10.16 17.55 4.94
C HIS A 36 9.21 17.43 6.14
N PRO A 37 9.55 18.04 7.29
CA PRO A 37 8.73 17.91 8.50
C PRO A 37 7.31 18.47 8.33
N GLU A 38 7.11 19.36 7.38
CA GLU A 38 5.80 19.92 7.03
C GLU A 38 4.83 18.89 6.46
N LEU A 39 5.33 17.73 6.02
CA LEU A 39 4.53 16.64 5.49
C LEU A 39 4.12 15.62 6.55
N ASN A 40 4.54 15.84 7.80
CA ASN A 40 4.29 14.93 8.90
C ASN A 40 2.85 15.06 9.39
N ASP A 41 2.08 13.97 9.27
CA ASP A 41 0.67 13.93 9.63
C ASP A 41 0.41 13.52 11.09
N ASN A 42 1.44 13.36 11.91
CA ASN A 42 1.33 12.79 13.27
C ASN A 42 0.40 13.56 14.21
N GLY A 43 0.04 14.80 13.89
CA GLY A 43 -0.89 15.59 14.67
C GLY A 43 -2.37 15.28 14.44
N ASP A 44 -2.68 14.48 13.44
CA ASP A 44 -4.06 14.13 13.11
C ASP A 44 -4.57 12.98 14.01
N PRO A 45 -5.57 13.23 14.87
CA PRO A 45 -6.12 12.19 15.75
C PRO A 45 -6.84 11.05 15.00
N ALA A 46 -7.18 11.26 13.72
CA ALA A 46 -7.80 10.23 12.89
C ALA A 46 -6.81 9.15 12.44
N LEU A 47 -5.51 9.40 12.55
CA LEU A 47 -4.49 8.43 12.18
C LEU A 47 -4.38 7.32 13.23
N SER A 48 -4.12 6.13 12.74
CA SER A 48 -3.93 4.94 13.60
C SER A 48 -2.52 4.82 14.18
N ILE A 49 -1.57 5.64 13.72
CA ILE A 49 -0.19 5.63 14.20
C ILE A 49 -0.08 6.20 15.61
N ARG A 50 0.72 5.57 16.45
CA ARG A 50 1.05 6.02 17.79
C ARG A 50 2.57 6.01 17.95
N GLY A 51 3.13 7.22 18.00
CA GLY A 51 4.57 7.45 17.92
C GLY A 51 5.11 7.36 16.50
N GLY A 52 6.36 7.75 16.30
CA GLY A 52 6.99 7.77 15.00
C GLY A 52 6.53 8.91 14.10
N GLN A 53 6.72 8.73 12.81
CA GLN A 53 6.35 9.71 11.78
C GLN A 53 5.57 9.03 10.66
N GLN A 54 4.51 9.68 10.21
CA GLN A 54 3.78 9.30 9.01
C GLN A 54 3.80 10.47 8.03
N ILE A 55 4.29 10.21 6.83
CA ILE A 55 4.36 11.20 5.76
C ILE A 55 3.57 10.66 4.58
N GLN A 56 2.52 11.40 4.20
CA GLN A 56 1.68 11.08 3.06
C GLN A 56 1.99 12.01 1.90
N ILE A 57 2.14 11.44 0.71
CA ILE A 57 2.32 12.18 -0.53
C ILE A 57 1.35 11.68 -1.59
N TYR A 58 0.98 12.58 -2.47
CA TYR A 58 0.30 12.22 -3.71
C TYR A 58 1.33 12.14 -4.84
N PRO A 59 1.16 11.27 -5.83
CA PRO A 59 2.17 11.05 -6.86
C PRO A 59 2.65 12.32 -7.59
N ASN A 60 1.81 13.35 -7.66
CA ASN A 60 2.13 14.62 -8.32
C ASN A 60 2.53 15.74 -7.35
N GLN A 61 2.62 15.42 -6.06
CA GLN A 61 3.00 16.36 -5.03
C GLN A 61 4.52 16.32 -4.84
N LEU A 62 5.15 17.47 -4.75
CA LEU A 62 6.59 17.61 -4.65
C LEU A 62 7.34 17.22 -5.95
N ASN A 63 8.51 17.81 -6.15
CA ASN A 63 9.43 17.45 -7.23
C ASN A 63 10.21 16.16 -6.91
N LEU A 64 9.53 15.17 -6.34
CA LEU A 64 10.11 13.86 -6.08
C LEU A 64 9.76 12.93 -7.24
N ASP A 65 10.77 12.27 -7.77
CA ASP A 65 10.53 11.23 -8.78
C ASP A 65 10.03 9.96 -8.10
N VAL A 66 8.72 9.80 -8.09
CA VAL A 66 8.03 8.60 -7.61
C VAL A 66 7.43 7.77 -8.73
N SER A 67 7.63 8.17 -9.98
CA SER A 67 7.03 7.52 -11.15
C SER A 67 7.41 6.04 -11.26
N TRP A 68 8.64 5.70 -10.94
CA TRP A 68 9.14 4.32 -10.94
C TRP A 68 8.42 3.46 -9.88
N LEU A 69 8.12 4.03 -8.69
CA LEU A 69 7.43 3.34 -7.61
C LEU A 69 5.95 3.13 -7.97
N VAL A 70 5.32 4.17 -8.49
CA VAL A 70 3.92 4.10 -8.96
C VAL A 70 3.77 3.02 -10.03
N ALA A 71 4.65 3.02 -11.04
CA ALA A 71 4.62 2.04 -12.11
C ALA A 71 4.81 0.60 -11.58
N TRP A 72 5.74 0.41 -10.65
CA TRP A 72 5.97 -0.90 -10.05
C TRP A 72 4.76 -1.38 -9.24
N ILE A 73 4.17 -0.52 -8.41
CA ILE A 73 2.98 -0.87 -7.61
C ILE A 73 1.80 -1.21 -8.52
N GLU A 74 1.55 -0.41 -9.55
CA GLU A 74 0.46 -0.66 -10.49
C GLU A 74 0.63 -1.99 -11.21
N GLN A 75 1.85 -2.31 -11.61
CA GLN A 75 2.18 -3.59 -12.24
C GLN A 75 1.95 -4.77 -11.30
N VAL A 76 2.38 -4.66 -10.04
CA VAL A 76 2.18 -5.69 -9.02
C VAL A 76 0.69 -5.88 -8.73
N CYS A 77 -0.07 -4.81 -8.63
CA CYS A 77 -1.52 -4.88 -8.43
C CYS A 77 -2.23 -5.58 -9.58
N LEU A 78 -1.86 -5.29 -10.82
CA LEU A 78 -2.43 -5.97 -11.98
C LEU A 78 -2.07 -7.46 -12.00
N GLY A 79 -0.83 -7.81 -11.65
CA GLY A 79 -0.40 -9.19 -11.52
C GLY A 79 -1.19 -9.95 -10.44
N TYR A 80 -1.44 -9.31 -9.30
CA TYR A 80 -2.29 -9.87 -8.25
C TYR A 80 -3.73 -10.11 -8.75
N MET A 81 -4.31 -9.12 -9.41
CA MET A 81 -5.65 -9.24 -9.97
C MET A 81 -5.75 -10.36 -11.00
N GLU A 82 -4.73 -10.54 -11.80
CA GLU A 82 -4.65 -11.66 -12.74
C GLU A 82 -4.69 -13.01 -12.03
N LEU A 83 -3.92 -13.17 -10.94
CA LEU A 83 -3.95 -14.40 -10.14
C LEU A 83 -5.32 -14.66 -9.53
N VAL A 84 -5.97 -13.63 -9.00
CA VAL A 84 -7.30 -13.75 -8.40
C VAL A 84 -8.35 -14.11 -9.45
N THR A 85 -8.29 -13.51 -10.63
CA THR A 85 -9.28 -13.75 -11.69
C THR A 85 -9.11 -15.10 -12.35
N GLN A 86 -7.90 -15.65 -12.42
CA GLN A 86 -7.70 -17.03 -12.87
C GLN A 86 -8.44 -18.04 -11.99
N GLN A 87 -8.61 -17.73 -10.70
CA GLN A 87 -9.35 -18.57 -9.77
C GLN A 87 -10.88 -18.38 -9.86
N SER A 88 -11.34 -17.15 -10.11
CA SER A 88 -12.77 -16.82 -10.10
C SER A 88 -13.40 -16.69 -11.49
N GLY A 89 -12.62 -16.38 -12.51
CA GLY A 89 -13.06 -16.27 -13.91
C GLY A 89 -14.05 -15.14 -14.21
N THR A 90 -14.23 -14.17 -13.31
CA THR A 90 -15.35 -13.22 -13.37
C THR A 90 -14.97 -11.80 -13.81
N ILE A 91 -13.69 -11.47 -13.93
CA ILE A 91 -13.23 -10.11 -14.23
C ILE A 91 -12.41 -10.10 -15.52
N ASP A 92 -12.79 -9.25 -16.45
CA ASP A 92 -11.98 -8.98 -17.65
C ASP A 92 -10.95 -7.89 -17.34
N LEU A 93 -9.70 -8.29 -17.17
CA LEU A 93 -8.60 -7.39 -16.83
C LEU A 93 -8.23 -6.42 -17.96
N THR A 94 -8.64 -6.69 -19.20
CA THR A 94 -8.40 -5.74 -20.29
C THR A 94 -9.18 -4.44 -20.10
N LEU A 95 -10.22 -4.47 -19.27
CA LEU A 95 -11.05 -3.32 -18.91
C LEU A 95 -10.62 -2.66 -17.60
N CYS A 96 -9.60 -3.20 -16.93
CA CYS A 96 -9.17 -2.75 -15.62
C CYS A 96 -7.89 -1.93 -15.69
N LYS A 97 -7.78 -0.96 -14.79
CA LYS A 97 -6.59 -0.15 -14.59
C LYS A 97 -6.30 -0.04 -13.09
N ALA A 98 -5.05 -0.26 -12.72
CA ALA A 98 -4.60 0.05 -11.36
C ALA A 98 -4.11 1.50 -11.32
N VAL A 99 -4.55 2.23 -10.30
CA VAL A 99 -4.18 3.64 -10.11
C VAL A 99 -3.74 3.84 -8.66
N VAL A 100 -2.55 4.36 -8.48
CA VAL A 100 -2.04 4.78 -7.16
C VAL A 100 -2.54 6.19 -6.87
N ASN A 101 -3.40 6.33 -5.87
CA ASN A 101 -3.96 7.62 -5.46
C ASN A 101 -3.05 8.35 -4.48
N SER A 102 -2.47 7.62 -3.52
CA SER A 102 -1.58 8.19 -2.52
C SER A 102 -0.57 7.15 -2.05
N ILE A 103 0.52 7.64 -1.52
CA ILE A 103 1.60 6.84 -0.93
C ILE A 103 1.92 7.47 0.42
N TRP A 104 2.19 6.65 1.42
CA TRP A 104 2.70 7.15 2.69
C TRP A 104 3.83 6.27 3.20
N THR A 105 4.70 6.88 3.96
CA THR A 105 5.76 6.20 4.70
C THR A 105 5.48 6.30 6.18
N ILE A 106 5.85 5.26 6.91
CA ILE A 106 5.76 5.23 8.36
C ILE A 106 7.14 4.87 8.89
N GLU A 107 7.69 5.72 9.78
CA GLU A 107 8.89 5.44 10.53
C GLU A 107 8.54 5.28 11.98
N GLN A 108 8.87 4.14 12.57
CA GLN A 108 8.58 3.81 13.96
C GLN A 108 9.83 3.26 14.63
N GLY A 109 10.03 3.66 15.89
CA GLY A 109 11.05 3.14 16.75
C GLY A 109 10.51 2.16 17.79
N PRO A 110 11.35 1.69 18.70
CA PRO A 110 10.91 0.83 19.80
C PRO A 110 9.80 1.47 20.63
N GLY A 111 8.73 0.73 20.88
CA GLY A 111 7.56 1.21 21.63
C GLY A 111 6.50 1.93 20.80
N ASP A 112 6.80 2.32 19.59
CA ASP A 112 5.82 2.88 18.67
C ASP A 112 4.97 1.77 18.05
N TYR A 113 3.73 2.07 17.74
CA TYR A 113 2.83 1.08 17.15
C TYR A 113 1.74 1.73 16.30
N GLN A 114 1.06 0.91 15.55
CA GLN A 114 -0.12 1.30 14.80
C GLN A 114 -1.33 0.59 15.39
N GLU A 115 -2.38 1.34 15.68
CA GLU A 115 -3.64 0.77 16.15
C GLU A 115 -4.32 -0.04 15.05
N MET A 116 -5.10 -1.04 15.44
CA MET A 116 -5.93 -1.78 14.51
C MET A 116 -6.93 -0.82 13.86
N HIS A 117 -7.02 -0.88 12.55
CA HIS A 117 -7.87 0.00 11.77
C HIS A 117 -8.37 -0.71 10.51
N SER A 118 -9.32 -0.10 9.86
CA SER A 118 -9.87 -0.59 8.59
C SER A 118 -9.82 0.51 7.53
N HIS A 119 -9.81 0.09 6.28
CA HIS A 119 -9.90 0.98 5.13
C HIS A 119 -11.28 0.81 4.49
N PRO A 120 -12.24 1.69 4.78
CA PRO A 120 -13.56 1.63 4.16
C PRO A 120 -13.45 1.92 2.65
N GLY A 121 -14.36 1.35 1.87
CA GLY A 121 -14.41 1.56 0.42
C GLY A 121 -13.56 0.61 -0.42
N GLY A 122 -12.96 -0.43 0.17
CA GLY A 122 -12.27 -1.47 -0.57
C GLY A 122 -10.93 -1.04 -1.19
N HIS A 123 -10.22 -0.16 -0.53
CA HIS A 123 -8.87 0.26 -0.96
C HIS A 123 -7.84 -0.82 -0.73
#